data_893e871f751aba1d85f561b181b37e07
#
_entry.id   893e871f751aba1d85f561b181b37e07
#
_cell.length_a   1.000
_cell.length_b   1.000
_cell.length_c   1.000
_cell.angle_alpha   90.00
_cell.angle_beta   90.00
_cell.angle_gamma   90.00
#
_symmetry.space_group_name_H-M   'P 1'
#
loop_
_entity.id
_entity.type
_entity.pdbx_description
1 polymer ?
#
loop_
_entity_poly.entity_id
_entity_poly.type
_entity_poly.pdbx_seq_one_letter_code
_entity_poly.pdbx_strand_id
1 'polypeptide(L)'
;HRIIIDEFALMPERIYNEVIIPFLSVVENPTQREDLYNLETKMIEQGKMTEEERYVWPNNKLISLSSASYKFEYMYKAYTQFENLIRNQPIDDTAHRTIMHFSYDCAPKQLYDQNLLNQAKSSMSQSQFDREFGAVFTDDSSGYFKISKMAECTIPDGEHPSIEVSGEAGAEYLVSFDPSWAESESSDDFAIQVLKLNKEKQIGVVVHSYALAGANMKEHIKYLSYILQAFNVVMVIGDYAGGVQFLSACNESEIFKKDNLKLKTIEVDFEKPEAYNSDLQKARNEYNKTEKKICYLRKPTSNWIRQANELLQSNFDHKRIFFGSR
;
A
#
# COMPACT_ATOMS: atom_id res chain seq x y z
N HIS A 1 12.36 0.28 33.32
CA HIS A 1 12.42 -0.30 31.96
C HIS A 1 12.68 0.80 30.91
N ARG A 2 13.34 0.41 29.81
CA ARG A 2 13.54 1.27 28.64
C ARG A 2 13.12 0.47 27.42
N ILE A 3 12.16 1.00 26.64
CA ILE A 3 11.68 0.38 25.41
C ILE A 3 11.96 1.35 24.28
N ILE A 4 12.49 0.83 23.19
CA ILE A 4 12.65 1.56 21.92
C ILE A 4 11.80 0.81 20.89
N ILE A 5 10.88 1.51 20.26
CA ILE A 5 10.08 1.02 19.16
C ILE A 5 10.64 1.70 17.90
N ASP A 6 11.18 0.91 17.01
CA ASP A 6 11.56 1.35 15.67
C ASP A 6 10.41 1.06 14.70
N GLU A 7 10.26 1.87 13.68
CA GLU A 7 9.17 1.80 12.71
C GLU A 7 7.76 1.83 13.36
N PHE A 8 7.53 2.78 14.28
CA PHE A 8 6.28 2.88 15.03
C PHE A 8 5.03 3.00 14.12
N ALA A 9 5.16 3.53 12.89
CA ALA A 9 4.08 3.56 11.92
C ALA A 9 3.51 2.16 11.59
N LEU A 10 4.33 1.11 11.72
CA LEU A 10 3.93 -0.28 11.48
C LEU A 10 3.38 -0.98 12.73
N MET A 11 3.40 -0.30 13.90
CA MET A 11 2.96 -0.88 15.16
C MET A 11 1.43 -0.96 15.23
N PRO A 12 0.84 -2.16 15.36
CA PRO A 12 -0.60 -2.30 15.57
C PRO A 12 -1.04 -1.66 16.89
N GLU A 13 -2.13 -0.88 16.87
CA GLU A 13 -2.71 -0.22 18.04
C GLU A 13 -2.89 -1.19 19.22
N ARG A 14 -3.35 -2.42 18.94
CA ARG A 14 -3.55 -3.45 19.94
C ARG A 14 -2.26 -3.83 20.66
N ILE A 15 -1.18 -4.05 19.92
CA ILE A 15 0.11 -4.43 20.50
C ILE A 15 0.65 -3.31 21.40
N TYR A 16 0.53 -2.06 20.94
CA TYR A 16 0.96 -0.92 21.72
C TYR A 16 0.18 -0.81 23.04
N ASN A 17 -1.15 -0.85 22.98
CA ASN A 17 -2.01 -0.63 24.15
C ASN A 17 -2.09 -1.84 25.10
N GLU A 18 -2.09 -3.08 24.58
CA GLU A 18 -2.30 -4.29 25.39
C GLU A 18 -1.00 -4.94 25.86
N VAL A 19 0.13 -4.63 25.21
CA VAL A 19 1.42 -5.24 25.54
C VAL A 19 2.43 -4.20 26.02
N ILE A 20 2.73 -3.19 25.19
CA ILE A 20 3.81 -2.24 25.47
C ILE A 20 3.49 -1.36 26.68
N ILE A 21 2.30 -0.75 26.72
CA ILE A 21 1.91 0.15 27.82
C ILE A 21 1.79 -0.60 29.16
N PRO A 22 1.11 -1.75 29.25
CA PRO A 22 1.08 -2.53 30.50
C PRO A 22 2.48 -2.96 30.97
N PHE A 23 3.35 -3.38 30.06
CA PHE A 23 4.73 -3.74 30.39
C PHE A 23 5.51 -2.55 30.98
N LEU A 24 5.33 -1.35 30.43
CA LEU A 24 5.95 -0.12 30.94
C LEU A 24 5.34 0.34 32.29
N SER A 25 4.16 -0.12 32.63
CA SER A 25 3.52 0.22 33.91
C SER A 25 4.13 -0.52 35.11
N VAL A 26 4.88 -1.59 34.84
CA VAL A 26 5.55 -2.36 35.89
C VAL A 26 6.87 -1.68 36.25
N VAL A 27 7.11 -1.49 37.52
CA VAL A 27 8.35 -0.92 38.02
C VAL A 27 9.49 -1.95 37.96
N GLU A 28 10.69 -1.47 37.67
CA GLU A 28 11.91 -2.29 37.70
C GLU A 28 12.31 -2.58 39.16
N ASN A 29 12.69 -3.83 39.44
CA ASN A 29 13.18 -4.27 40.74
C ASN A 29 12.25 -3.93 41.93
N PRO A 30 10.99 -4.39 41.95
CA PRO A 30 10.02 -4.02 42.94
C PRO A 30 10.48 -4.33 44.38
N THR A 31 11.13 -5.48 44.60
CA THR A 31 11.65 -5.87 45.90
C THR A 31 12.73 -4.90 46.40
N GLN A 32 13.67 -4.52 45.55
CA GLN A 32 14.72 -3.55 45.93
C GLN A 32 14.12 -2.18 46.25
N ARG A 33 13.09 -1.77 45.53
CA ARG A 33 12.37 -0.51 45.82
C ARG A 33 11.68 -0.54 47.16
N GLU A 34 11.04 -1.65 47.48
CA GLU A 34 10.38 -1.86 48.77
C GLU A 34 11.39 -1.88 49.92
N ASP A 35 12.49 -2.63 49.77
CA ASP A 35 13.56 -2.71 50.79
C ASP A 35 14.17 -1.35 51.05
N LEU A 36 14.48 -0.58 50.00
CA LEU A 36 15.05 0.76 50.11
C LEU A 36 14.05 1.71 50.77
N TYR A 37 12.79 1.71 50.36
CA TYR A 37 11.75 2.53 50.96
C TYR A 37 11.60 2.26 52.44
N ASN A 38 11.62 0.99 52.84
CA ASN A 38 11.52 0.59 54.26
C ASN A 38 12.75 1.02 55.07
N LEU A 39 13.94 0.96 54.45
CA LEU A 39 15.17 1.44 55.07
C LEU A 39 15.15 2.96 55.29
N GLU A 40 14.80 3.71 54.24
CA GLU A 40 14.70 5.18 54.28
C GLU A 40 13.63 5.63 55.30
N THR A 41 12.50 4.96 55.35
CA THR A 41 11.44 5.23 56.36
C THR A 41 11.99 5.11 57.79
N LYS A 42 12.75 4.06 58.10
CA LYS A 42 13.39 3.90 59.42
C LYS A 42 14.42 5.00 59.70
N MET A 43 15.16 5.45 58.66
CA MET A 43 16.13 6.54 58.81
C MET A 43 15.43 7.88 59.08
N ILE A 44 14.31 8.14 58.48
CA ILE A 44 13.50 9.34 58.68
C ILE A 44 12.91 9.32 60.10
N GLU A 45 12.34 8.19 60.55
CA GLU A 45 11.83 8.03 61.91
C GLU A 45 12.91 8.24 62.98
N GLN A 46 14.19 7.94 62.65
CA GLN A 46 15.34 8.16 63.51
C GLN A 46 15.91 9.60 63.43
N GLY A 47 15.32 10.45 62.59
CA GLY A 47 15.81 11.82 62.38
C GLY A 47 17.16 11.91 61.62
N LYS A 48 17.55 10.84 60.93
CA LYS A 48 18.82 10.75 60.17
C LYS A 48 18.68 11.14 58.71
N MET A 49 17.47 11.32 58.25
CA MET A 49 17.14 11.61 56.87
C MET A 49 15.80 12.38 56.81
N THR A 50 15.58 13.20 55.82
CA THR A 50 14.32 13.89 55.56
C THR A 50 13.53 13.22 54.43
N GLU A 51 12.23 13.49 54.31
CA GLU A 51 11.39 12.98 53.19
C GLU A 51 11.92 13.42 51.82
N GLU A 52 12.49 14.64 51.74
CA GLU A 52 13.02 15.23 50.52
C GLU A 52 14.33 14.56 50.03
N GLU A 53 15.03 13.87 50.93
CA GLU A 53 16.28 13.16 50.62
C GLU A 53 16.04 11.71 50.14
N ARG A 54 14.78 11.24 50.09
CA ARG A 54 14.48 9.91 49.58
C ARG A 54 14.99 9.71 48.15
N TYR A 55 15.48 8.52 47.86
CA TYR A 55 15.96 8.19 46.51
C TYR A 55 14.82 8.21 45.51
N VAL A 56 14.94 9.04 44.49
CA VAL A 56 13.99 9.15 43.39
C VAL A 56 14.36 8.15 42.29
N TRP A 57 13.55 7.11 42.18
CA TRP A 57 13.73 6.11 41.14
C TRP A 57 13.45 6.70 39.77
N PRO A 58 14.30 6.37 38.75
CA PRO A 58 14.03 6.80 37.39
C PRO A 58 12.75 6.16 36.85
N ASN A 59 11.94 6.95 36.20
CA ASN A 59 10.75 6.47 35.51
C ASN A 59 11.11 5.57 34.33
N ASN A 60 10.21 4.65 33.99
CA ASN A 60 10.29 3.89 32.76
C ASN A 60 10.27 4.83 31.54
N LYS A 61 10.97 4.46 30.48
CA LYS A 61 11.13 5.29 29.29
C LYS A 61 10.66 4.54 28.05
N LEU A 62 9.91 5.23 27.21
CA LEU A 62 9.51 4.79 25.89
C LEU A 62 10.05 5.78 24.84
N ILE A 63 10.69 5.26 23.81
CA ILE A 63 11.14 6.02 22.65
C ILE A 63 10.53 5.36 21.44
N SER A 64 9.77 6.10 20.65
CA SER A 64 9.19 5.65 19.40
C SER A 64 9.83 6.41 18.24
N LEU A 65 10.39 5.70 17.27
CA LEU A 65 11.04 6.22 16.09
C LEU A 65 10.22 5.79 14.86
N SER A 66 10.01 6.67 13.91
CA SER A 66 9.30 6.33 12.68
C SER A 66 9.38 7.43 11.63
N SER A 67 9.14 7.06 10.36
CA SER A 67 8.65 7.99 9.33
C SER A 67 7.24 8.47 9.69
N ALA A 68 6.76 9.53 9.04
CA ALA A 68 5.37 9.95 9.20
C ALA A 68 4.41 8.95 8.52
N SER A 69 3.14 9.01 8.90
CA SER A 69 2.08 8.12 8.41
C SER A 69 0.95 8.91 7.72
N TYR A 70 -0.08 8.20 7.26
CA TYR A 70 -1.35 8.82 6.94
C TYR A 70 -2.08 9.25 8.23
N LYS A 71 -2.87 10.33 8.13
CA LYS A 71 -3.63 10.85 9.28
C LYS A 71 -4.73 9.90 9.79
N PHE A 72 -5.16 8.95 9.00
CA PHE A 72 -6.12 7.92 9.44
C PHE A 72 -5.45 6.74 10.20
N GLU A 73 -4.12 6.62 10.15
CA GLU A 73 -3.38 5.53 10.79
C GLU A 73 -3.17 5.79 12.30
N TYR A 74 -2.93 4.71 13.02
CA TYR A 74 -2.77 4.75 14.47
C TYR A 74 -1.64 5.68 14.93
N MET A 75 -0.52 5.71 14.20
CA MET A 75 0.61 6.58 14.56
C MET A 75 0.20 8.06 14.64
N TYR A 76 -0.59 8.57 13.68
CA TYR A 76 -1.02 9.97 13.74
C TYR A 76 -1.97 10.24 14.91
N LYS A 77 -2.86 9.27 15.21
CA LYS A 77 -3.73 9.35 16.39
C LYS A 77 -2.90 9.40 17.68
N ALA A 78 -1.90 8.51 17.79
CA ALA A 78 -0.98 8.50 18.93
C ALA A 78 -0.16 9.79 19.04
N TYR A 79 0.35 10.30 17.90
CA TYR A 79 1.06 11.57 17.84
C TYR A 79 0.22 12.72 18.36
N THR A 80 -1.00 12.88 17.85
CA THR A 80 -1.91 13.98 18.28
C THR A 80 -2.33 13.86 19.73
N GLN A 81 -2.56 12.66 20.25
CA GLN A 81 -2.83 12.42 21.66
C GLN A 81 -1.63 12.82 22.52
N PHE A 82 -0.42 12.43 22.11
CA PHE A 82 0.79 12.74 22.85
C PHE A 82 1.13 14.24 22.80
N GLU A 83 0.92 14.91 21.67
CA GLU A 83 1.03 16.37 21.54
C GLU A 83 0.07 17.08 22.49
N ASN A 84 -1.17 16.63 22.59
CA ASN A 84 -2.16 17.16 23.52
C ASN A 84 -1.75 16.97 24.99
N LEU A 85 -1.15 15.83 25.32
CA LEU A 85 -0.61 15.58 26.65
C LEU A 85 0.51 16.59 27.02
N ILE A 86 1.40 16.87 26.05
CA ILE A 86 2.46 17.88 26.27
C ILE A 86 1.89 19.27 26.43
N ARG A 87 0.93 19.66 25.57
CA ARG A 87 0.31 21.00 25.60
C ARG A 87 -0.49 21.28 26.87
N ASN A 88 -1.11 20.23 27.46
CA ASN A 88 -1.96 20.34 28.62
C ASN A 88 -1.26 19.85 29.92
N GLN A 89 0.06 19.65 29.89
CA GLN A 89 0.83 19.16 31.02
C GLN A 89 0.77 20.20 32.17
N PRO A 90 0.36 19.79 33.38
CA PRO A 90 0.43 20.63 34.56
C PRO A 90 1.87 21.08 34.86
N ILE A 91 2.04 22.25 35.44
CA ILE A 91 3.36 22.83 35.76
C ILE A 91 4.14 21.98 36.77
N ASP A 92 3.44 21.28 37.63
CA ASP A 92 3.97 20.39 38.67
C ASP A 92 4.12 18.92 38.23
N ASP A 93 3.76 18.59 36.98
CA ASP A 93 3.96 17.25 36.42
C ASP A 93 5.46 17.01 36.14
N THR A 94 6.02 16.03 36.83
CA THR A 94 7.43 15.62 36.67
C THR A 94 7.68 14.70 35.46
N ALA A 95 6.64 14.35 34.71
CA ALA A 95 6.79 13.50 33.54
C ALA A 95 7.44 14.26 32.38
N HIS A 96 8.58 13.76 31.90
CA HIS A 96 9.27 14.33 30.75
C HIS A 96 8.75 13.74 29.46
N ARG A 97 8.12 14.57 28.63
CA ARG A 97 7.55 14.20 27.33
C ARG A 97 8.16 15.08 26.26
N THR A 98 8.56 14.48 25.15
CA THR A 98 9.17 15.19 24.03
C THR A 98 8.72 14.60 22.70
N ILE A 99 8.39 15.47 21.74
CA ILE A 99 8.21 15.12 20.33
C ILE A 99 9.32 15.82 19.55
N MET A 100 9.97 15.05 18.68
CA MET A 100 10.95 15.57 17.72
C MET A 100 10.46 15.24 16.32
N HIS A 101 10.42 16.25 15.45
CA HIS A 101 9.87 16.13 14.10
C HIS A 101 10.86 16.79 13.14
N PHE A 102 11.55 15.97 12.35
CA PHE A 102 12.62 16.42 11.45
C PHE A 102 12.37 15.91 10.03
N SER A 103 12.42 16.81 9.06
CA SER A 103 12.49 16.44 7.65
C SER A 103 13.95 16.25 7.22
N TYR A 104 14.17 15.56 6.09
CA TYR A 104 15.51 15.27 5.57
C TYR A 104 16.36 16.53 5.32
N ASP A 105 15.73 17.66 5.03
CA ASP A 105 16.41 18.94 4.76
C ASP A 105 16.94 19.64 6.03
N CYS A 106 16.54 19.17 7.21
CA CYS A 106 17.15 19.57 8.48
C CYS A 106 18.58 19.04 8.65
N ALA A 107 18.94 17.97 7.93
CA ALA A 107 20.27 17.38 7.98
C ALA A 107 21.23 18.07 6.98
N PRO A 108 22.50 18.25 7.32
CA PRO A 108 23.51 18.72 6.37
C PRO A 108 23.60 17.81 5.14
N LYS A 109 23.72 18.39 3.95
CA LYS A 109 23.72 17.65 2.67
C LYS A 109 24.82 16.58 2.57
N GLN A 110 25.88 16.70 3.36
CA GLN A 110 26.97 15.75 3.43
C GLN A 110 26.60 14.43 4.14
N LEU A 111 25.50 14.41 4.89
CA LEU A 111 25.09 13.26 5.70
C LEU A 111 24.20 12.26 4.94
N TYR A 112 23.80 12.57 3.70
CA TYR A 112 22.97 11.67 2.88
C TYR A 112 23.39 11.64 1.42
N ASP A 113 23.12 10.52 0.74
CA ASP A 113 23.44 10.35 -0.67
C ASP A 113 22.38 11.06 -1.53
N GLN A 114 22.80 12.14 -2.21
CA GLN A 114 21.95 12.93 -3.08
C GLN A 114 21.37 12.13 -4.26
N ASN A 115 22.12 11.14 -4.77
CA ASN A 115 21.68 10.34 -5.91
C ASN A 115 20.54 9.41 -5.49
N LEU A 116 20.67 8.75 -4.34
CA LEU A 116 19.61 7.92 -3.77
C LEU A 116 18.37 8.74 -3.41
N LEU A 117 18.54 9.93 -2.85
CA LEU A 117 17.43 10.84 -2.56
C LEU A 117 16.70 11.27 -3.83
N ASN A 118 17.42 11.62 -4.91
CA ASN A 118 16.84 11.99 -6.19
C ASN A 118 16.14 10.79 -6.85
N GLN A 119 16.70 9.60 -6.72
CA GLN A 119 16.08 8.37 -7.18
C GLN A 119 14.77 8.10 -6.42
N ALA A 120 14.77 8.18 -5.10
CA ALA A 120 13.56 8.04 -4.28
C ALA A 120 12.49 9.05 -4.70
N LYS A 121 12.86 10.33 -4.85
CA LYS A 121 11.96 11.40 -5.28
C LYS A 121 11.35 11.17 -6.68
N SER A 122 12.07 10.50 -7.57
CA SER A 122 11.58 10.20 -8.93
C SER A 122 10.76 8.90 -9.03
N SER A 123 10.91 7.98 -8.07
CA SER A 123 10.26 6.66 -8.07
C SER A 123 9.05 6.55 -7.15
N MET A 124 9.02 7.34 -6.08
CA MET A 124 7.92 7.37 -5.12
C MET A 124 6.86 8.38 -5.54
N SER A 125 5.62 8.19 -5.06
CA SER A 125 4.62 9.25 -5.12
C SER A 125 5.04 10.43 -4.23
N GLN A 126 4.57 11.64 -4.55
CA GLN A 126 4.87 12.82 -3.72
C GLN A 126 4.43 12.61 -2.26
N SER A 127 3.24 12.04 -2.06
CA SER A 127 2.71 11.75 -0.72
C SER A 127 3.58 10.74 0.04
N GLN A 128 4.12 9.73 -0.64
CA GLN A 128 5.04 8.77 -0.03
C GLN A 128 6.38 9.43 0.31
N PHE A 129 6.95 10.22 -0.61
CA PHE A 129 8.19 10.95 -0.35
C PHE A 129 8.04 11.93 0.83
N ASP A 130 6.91 12.63 0.90
CA ASP A 130 6.62 13.57 2.00
C ASP A 130 6.53 12.85 3.34
N ARG A 131 5.99 11.63 3.40
CA ARG A 131 5.97 10.84 4.65
C ARG A 131 7.34 10.30 5.03
N GLU A 132 8.03 9.67 4.09
CA GLU A 132 9.28 8.95 4.38
C GLU A 132 10.47 9.88 4.62
N PHE A 133 10.56 10.98 3.87
CA PHE A 133 11.68 11.91 3.93
C PHE A 133 11.30 13.28 4.48
N GLY A 134 10.10 13.74 4.17
CA GLY A 134 9.62 15.06 4.59
C GLY A 134 9.07 15.09 6.01
N ALA A 135 8.87 13.94 6.65
CA ALA A 135 8.22 13.82 7.95
C ALA A 135 6.80 14.46 7.99
N VAL A 136 6.07 14.46 6.88
CA VAL A 136 4.75 15.09 6.76
C VAL A 136 3.65 14.07 6.89
N PHE A 137 2.78 14.24 7.88
CA PHE A 137 1.54 13.46 7.95
C PHE A 137 0.60 13.85 6.83
N THR A 138 0.32 12.92 5.93
CA THR A 138 -0.51 13.18 4.75
C THR A 138 -1.98 12.92 5.04
N ASP A 139 -2.83 13.80 4.49
CA ASP A 139 -4.28 13.70 4.65
C ASP A 139 -4.87 12.86 3.51
N ASP A 140 -5.77 11.94 3.86
CA ASP A 140 -6.53 11.15 2.89
C ASP A 140 -7.95 11.72 2.66
N SER A 141 -8.25 12.88 3.23
CA SER A 141 -9.57 13.51 3.11
C SER A 141 -9.94 13.92 1.67
N SER A 142 -8.97 13.85 0.73
CA SER A 142 -9.17 14.07 -0.70
C SER A 142 -9.17 12.79 -1.55
N GLY A 143 -9.28 11.61 -0.92
CA GLY A 143 -9.13 10.31 -1.57
C GLY A 143 -7.66 9.90 -1.73
N TYR A 144 -7.42 8.59 -1.72
CA TYR A 144 -6.09 8.00 -1.90
C TYR A 144 -5.42 8.49 -3.20
N PHE A 145 -6.22 8.66 -4.25
CA PHE A 145 -5.81 9.25 -5.52
C PHE A 145 -6.30 10.70 -5.60
N LYS A 146 -5.36 11.64 -5.73
CA LYS A 146 -5.69 13.07 -5.87
C LYS A 146 -6.41 13.30 -7.20
N ILE A 147 -7.63 13.80 -7.16
CA ILE A 147 -8.46 14.09 -8.33
C ILE A 147 -7.72 15.00 -9.33
N SER A 148 -6.97 16.01 -8.83
CA SER A 148 -6.16 16.87 -9.68
C SER A 148 -5.10 16.09 -10.48
N LYS A 149 -4.45 15.09 -9.88
CA LYS A 149 -3.46 14.26 -10.57
C LYS A 149 -4.09 13.33 -11.57
N MET A 150 -5.24 12.76 -11.24
CA MET A 150 -6.03 11.98 -12.19
C MET A 150 -6.47 12.83 -13.38
N ALA A 151 -6.94 14.07 -13.14
CA ALA A 151 -7.32 15.00 -14.20
C ALA A 151 -6.13 15.34 -15.13
N GLU A 152 -4.92 15.50 -14.60
CA GLU A 152 -3.70 15.70 -15.40
C GLU A 152 -3.35 14.49 -16.30
N CYS A 153 -3.84 13.30 -15.95
CA CYS A 153 -3.66 12.06 -16.70
C CYS A 153 -4.85 11.71 -17.60
N THR A 154 -5.88 12.56 -17.61
CA THR A 154 -7.04 12.40 -18.50
C THR A 154 -6.72 13.01 -19.87
N ILE A 155 -6.90 12.22 -20.93
CA ILE A 155 -6.74 12.68 -22.29
C ILE A 155 -7.99 13.47 -22.68
N PRO A 156 -7.87 14.75 -23.12
CA PRO A 156 -9.01 15.57 -23.54
C PRO A 156 -9.79 14.96 -24.69
N ASP A 157 -11.08 15.27 -24.77
CA ASP A 157 -11.93 14.87 -25.89
C ASP A 157 -11.37 15.39 -27.22
N GLY A 158 -11.27 14.51 -28.21
CA GLY A 158 -10.75 14.84 -29.53
C GLY A 158 -9.23 14.70 -29.69
N GLU A 159 -8.48 14.44 -28.60
CA GLU A 159 -7.09 13.99 -28.65
C GLU A 159 -7.02 12.46 -28.53
N HIS A 160 -6.13 11.84 -29.31
CA HIS A 160 -6.02 10.37 -29.40
C HIS A 160 -5.54 9.67 -28.15
N PRO A 161 -5.99 8.42 -27.90
CA PRO A 161 -7.23 7.76 -28.36
C PRO A 161 -8.24 7.73 -27.23
N SER A 162 -9.41 8.25 -27.43
CA SER A 162 -10.46 8.19 -26.44
C SER A 162 -10.89 6.74 -26.14
N ILE A 163 -11.15 5.94 -27.18
CA ILE A 163 -11.52 4.52 -27.06
C ILE A 163 -11.03 3.79 -28.33
N GLU A 164 -10.30 2.68 -28.16
CA GLU A 164 -9.97 1.76 -29.27
C GLU A 164 -10.97 0.59 -29.30
N VAL A 165 -11.52 0.28 -30.45
CA VAL A 165 -12.37 -0.91 -30.65
C VAL A 165 -11.54 -2.10 -31.14
N SER A 166 -10.35 -1.85 -31.68
CA SER A 166 -9.37 -2.85 -32.08
C SER A 166 -7.96 -2.31 -31.90
N GLY A 167 -7.01 -3.20 -31.69
CA GLY A 167 -5.61 -2.82 -31.48
C GLY A 167 -4.95 -2.31 -32.75
N GLU A 168 -3.95 -1.44 -32.58
CA GLU A 168 -3.06 -0.98 -33.65
C GLU A 168 -2.02 -2.03 -34.00
N ALA A 169 -1.61 -2.06 -35.26
CA ALA A 169 -0.56 -2.98 -35.73
C ALA A 169 0.77 -2.71 -35.01
N GLY A 170 1.35 -3.75 -34.42
CA GLY A 170 2.63 -3.66 -33.70
C GLY A 170 2.52 -3.15 -32.24
N ALA A 171 1.36 -2.66 -31.81
CA ALA A 171 1.15 -2.29 -30.41
C ALA A 171 0.92 -3.54 -29.53
N GLU A 172 1.31 -3.45 -28.26
CA GLU A 172 1.09 -4.48 -27.25
C GLU A 172 0.10 -4.00 -26.19
N TYR A 173 -0.75 -4.91 -25.74
CA TYR A 173 -1.82 -4.61 -24.80
C TYR A 173 -1.80 -5.54 -23.59
N LEU A 174 -2.11 -4.97 -22.42
CA LEU A 174 -2.44 -5.72 -21.21
C LEU A 174 -3.95 -5.68 -21.02
N VAL A 175 -4.50 -6.79 -20.54
CA VAL A 175 -5.92 -6.89 -20.17
C VAL A 175 -6.02 -7.23 -18.71
N SER A 176 -6.82 -6.50 -17.97
CA SER A 176 -7.21 -6.87 -16.60
C SER A 176 -8.71 -7.13 -16.53
N PHE A 177 -9.13 -8.06 -15.67
CA PHE A 177 -10.53 -8.26 -15.35
C PHE A 177 -10.75 -8.45 -13.86
N ASP A 178 -11.90 -7.95 -13.41
CA ASP A 178 -12.40 -8.09 -12.04
C ASP A 178 -13.77 -8.79 -12.10
N PRO A 179 -13.84 -10.05 -11.64
CA PRO A 179 -15.08 -10.82 -11.75
C PRO A 179 -16.05 -10.47 -10.63
N SER A 180 -17.25 -10.05 -10.99
CA SER A 180 -18.41 -9.97 -10.10
C SER A 180 -19.54 -10.84 -10.64
N TRP A 181 -20.20 -11.59 -9.75
CA TRP A 181 -21.21 -12.59 -10.12
C TRP A 181 -22.59 -12.27 -9.55
N ALA A 182 -22.76 -11.13 -8.90
CA ALA A 182 -24.03 -10.82 -8.28
C ALA A 182 -25.05 -10.41 -9.35
N GLU A 183 -26.19 -11.09 -9.37
CA GLU A 183 -27.28 -10.88 -10.34
C GLU A 183 -28.10 -9.61 -10.04
N SER A 184 -27.78 -8.83 -9.01
CA SER A 184 -28.54 -7.62 -8.68
C SER A 184 -27.92 -6.38 -9.32
N GLU A 185 -28.78 -5.47 -9.81
CA GLU A 185 -28.35 -4.17 -10.36
C GLU A 185 -27.60 -3.27 -9.35
N SER A 186 -27.64 -3.62 -8.07
CA SER A 186 -26.93 -2.90 -6.99
C SER A 186 -25.61 -3.55 -6.60
N SER A 187 -25.16 -4.58 -7.32
CA SER A 187 -23.89 -5.27 -7.07
C SER A 187 -22.74 -4.62 -7.83
N ASP A 188 -21.51 -5.00 -7.44
CA ASP A 188 -20.33 -4.61 -8.17
C ASP A 188 -20.36 -5.10 -9.62
N ASP A 189 -19.88 -4.29 -10.55
CA ASP A 189 -19.78 -4.62 -11.95
C ASP A 189 -18.71 -5.68 -12.21
N PHE A 190 -18.97 -6.58 -13.16
CA PHE A 190 -17.89 -7.28 -13.83
C PHE A 190 -17.14 -6.30 -14.73
N ALA A 191 -15.83 -6.15 -14.57
CA ALA A 191 -15.06 -5.16 -15.29
C ALA A 191 -13.93 -5.78 -16.12
N ILE A 192 -13.67 -5.22 -17.32
CA ILE A 192 -12.48 -5.50 -18.13
C ILE A 192 -11.85 -4.16 -18.52
N GLN A 193 -10.53 -4.06 -18.36
CA GLN A 193 -9.74 -2.90 -18.79
C GLN A 193 -8.67 -3.34 -19.80
N VAL A 194 -8.46 -2.55 -20.85
CA VAL A 194 -7.39 -2.77 -21.84
C VAL A 194 -6.42 -1.60 -21.77
N LEU A 195 -5.16 -1.91 -21.48
CA LEU A 195 -4.07 -0.96 -21.37
C LEU A 195 -3.11 -1.13 -22.55
N LYS A 196 -2.96 -0.11 -23.38
CA LYS A 196 -1.95 -0.03 -24.43
C LYS A 196 -0.59 0.34 -23.83
N LEU A 197 0.45 -0.38 -24.22
CA LEU A 197 1.81 -0.15 -23.73
C LEU A 197 2.62 0.67 -24.70
N ASN A 198 3.24 1.74 -24.24
CA ASN A 198 4.33 2.43 -24.93
C ASN A 198 5.63 2.18 -24.17
N LYS A 199 6.42 1.21 -24.65
CA LYS A 199 7.66 0.79 -23.98
C LYS A 199 8.77 1.83 -24.05
N GLU A 200 8.82 2.62 -25.12
CA GLU A 200 9.84 3.66 -25.31
C GLU A 200 9.66 4.79 -24.29
N LYS A 201 8.44 5.24 -24.11
CA LYS A 201 8.09 6.31 -23.18
C LYS A 201 7.81 5.79 -21.75
N GLN A 202 7.74 4.49 -21.56
CA GLN A 202 7.35 3.84 -20.30
C GLN A 202 5.98 4.33 -19.77
N ILE A 203 5.01 4.49 -20.66
CA ILE A 203 3.65 4.89 -20.33
C ILE A 203 2.64 3.83 -20.74
N GLY A 204 1.53 3.79 -20.01
CA GLY A 204 0.35 3.00 -20.33
C GLY A 204 -0.85 3.90 -20.59
N VAL A 205 -1.67 3.54 -21.57
CA VAL A 205 -2.92 4.24 -21.89
C VAL A 205 -4.08 3.26 -21.79
N VAL A 206 -5.05 3.54 -20.93
CA VAL A 206 -6.31 2.78 -20.88
C VAL A 206 -7.12 3.16 -22.11
N VAL A 207 -7.21 2.24 -23.07
CA VAL A 207 -7.83 2.48 -24.39
C VAL A 207 -9.19 1.83 -24.54
N HIS A 208 -9.56 0.93 -23.63
CA HIS A 208 -10.84 0.26 -23.65
C HIS A 208 -11.27 -0.15 -22.25
N SER A 209 -12.55 0.07 -21.94
CA SER A 209 -13.15 -0.28 -20.66
C SER A 209 -14.51 -0.95 -20.91
N TYR A 210 -14.76 -2.02 -20.19
CA TYR A 210 -16.04 -2.69 -20.12
C TYR A 210 -16.43 -2.85 -18.67
N ALA A 211 -17.64 -2.46 -18.30
CA ALA A 211 -18.21 -2.70 -16.99
C ALA A 211 -19.70 -3.01 -17.15
N LEU A 212 -20.16 -4.07 -16.52
CA LEU A 212 -21.56 -4.48 -16.59
C LEU A 212 -21.97 -5.23 -15.33
N ALA A 213 -23.00 -4.71 -14.63
CA ALA A 213 -23.66 -5.38 -13.52
C ALA A 213 -24.73 -6.35 -13.99
N GLY A 214 -24.99 -7.39 -13.22
CA GLY A 214 -26.13 -8.29 -13.40
C GLY A 214 -26.15 -9.14 -14.68
N ALA A 215 -25.07 -9.11 -15.48
CA ALA A 215 -24.98 -9.89 -16.71
C ALA A 215 -24.64 -11.37 -16.43
N ASN A 216 -25.08 -12.25 -17.31
CA ASN A 216 -24.70 -13.65 -17.21
C ASN A 216 -23.25 -13.88 -17.68
N MET A 217 -22.60 -14.89 -17.13
CA MET A 217 -21.23 -15.28 -17.42
C MET A 217 -20.94 -15.42 -18.93
N LYS A 218 -21.90 -15.86 -19.72
CA LYS A 218 -21.74 -16.06 -21.17
C LYS A 218 -21.47 -14.75 -21.91
N GLU A 219 -22.07 -13.65 -21.47
CA GLU A 219 -21.81 -12.32 -22.05
C GLU A 219 -20.40 -11.83 -21.77
N HIS A 220 -19.93 -12.02 -20.54
CA HIS A 220 -18.56 -11.68 -20.17
C HIS A 220 -17.53 -12.54 -20.91
N ILE A 221 -17.80 -13.84 -21.09
CA ILE A 221 -16.96 -14.74 -21.90
C ILE A 221 -16.89 -14.26 -23.37
N LYS A 222 -18.05 -13.91 -23.95
CA LYS A 222 -18.12 -13.39 -25.32
C LYS A 222 -17.31 -12.10 -25.46
N TYR A 223 -17.41 -11.23 -24.46
CA TYR A 223 -16.69 -9.97 -24.48
C TYR A 223 -15.18 -10.14 -24.35
N LEU A 224 -14.71 -11.00 -23.44
CA LEU A 224 -13.30 -11.33 -23.30
C LEU A 224 -12.74 -11.98 -24.58
N SER A 225 -13.52 -12.89 -25.22
CA SER A 225 -13.14 -13.47 -26.51
C SER A 225 -12.94 -12.39 -27.59
N TYR A 226 -13.86 -11.44 -27.68
CA TYR A 226 -13.71 -10.28 -28.58
C TYR A 226 -12.40 -9.51 -28.30
N ILE A 227 -12.13 -9.14 -27.06
CA ILE A 227 -10.91 -8.40 -26.69
C ILE A 227 -9.65 -9.18 -27.08
N LEU A 228 -9.58 -10.48 -26.80
CA LEU A 228 -8.43 -11.32 -27.12
C LEU A 228 -8.17 -11.48 -28.62
N GLN A 229 -9.18 -11.28 -29.46
CA GLN A 229 -9.07 -11.32 -30.92
C GLN A 229 -8.79 -9.94 -31.50
N ALA A 230 -9.43 -8.89 -30.95
CA ALA A 230 -9.32 -7.54 -31.45
C ALA A 230 -7.99 -6.85 -31.11
N PHE A 231 -7.34 -7.26 -30.04
CA PHE A 231 -6.10 -6.64 -29.53
C PHE A 231 -4.93 -7.64 -29.48
N ASN A 232 -3.72 -7.18 -29.75
CA ASN A 232 -2.51 -7.97 -29.52
C ASN A 232 -2.19 -8.04 -28.02
N VAL A 233 -2.96 -8.86 -27.30
CA VAL A 233 -2.85 -9.01 -25.85
C VAL A 233 -1.65 -9.85 -25.51
N VAL A 234 -0.69 -9.27 -24.79
CA VAL A 234 0.55 -9.95 -24.33
C VAL A 234 0.41 -10.54 -22.93
N MET A 235 -0.53 -10.04 -22.13
CA MET A 235 -0.79 -10.56 -20.78
C MET A 235 -2.23 -10.28 -20.36
N VAL A 236 -2.84 -11.25 -19.68
CA VAL A 236 -4.13 -11.08 -18.99
C VAL A 236 -3.90 -11.21 -17.49
N ILE A 237 -4.52 -10.34 -16.72
CA ILE A 237 -4.45 -10.34 -15.25
C ILE A 237 -5.87 -10.35 -14.69
N GLY A 238 -6.15 -11.20 -13.72
CA GLY A 238 -7.46 -11.24 -13.05
C GLY A 238 -7.33 -11.39 -11.55
N ASP A 239 -8.40 -11.03 -10.83
CA ASP A 239 -8.48 -11.40 -9.43
C ASP A 239 -8.64 -12.92 -9.29
N TYR A 240 -8.01 -13.48 -8.27
CA TYR A 240 -8.12 -14.92 -7.94
C TYR A 240 -9.53 -15.28 -7.51
N ALA A 241 -10.15 -14.43 -6.70
CA ALA A 241 -11.51 -14.63 -6.24
C ALA A 241 -12.49 -14.54 -7.43
N GLY A 242 -13.12 -15.66 -7.78
CA GLY A 242 -13.98 -15.76 -8.98
C GLY A 242 -13.20 -15.96 -10.30
N GLY A 243 -11.96 -15.49 -10.43
CA GLY A 243 -11.18 -15.60 -11.67
C GLY A 243 -10.89 -17.03 -12.08
N VAL A 244 -10.63 -17.95 -11.16
CA VAL A 244 -10.44 -19.39 -11.45
C VAL A 244 -11.68 -19.96 -12.13
N GLN A 245 -12.85 -19.68 -11.57
CA GLN A 245 -14.12 -20.12 -12.12
C GLN A 245 -14.41 -19.54 -13.51
N PHE A 246 -14.16 -18.24 -13.68
CA PHE A 246 -14.35 -17.56 -14.95
C PHE A 246 -13.44 -18.13 -16.05
N LEU A 247 -12.15 -18.33 -15.77
CA LEU A 247 -11.21 -18.88 -16.74
C LEU A 247 -11.53 -20.33 -17.12
N SER A 248 -11.97 -21.14 -16.16
CA SER A 248 -12.47 -22.49 -16.47
C SER A 248 -13.65 -22.43 -17.40
N ALA A 249 -14.66 -21.59 -17.09
CA ALA A 249 -15.82 -21.39 -17.95
C ALA A 249 -15.45 -20.84 -19.33
N CYS A 250 -14.51 -19.92 -19.44
CA CYS A 250 -13.96 -19.45 -20.72
C CYS A 250 -13.42 -20.63 -21.55
N ASN A 251 -12.49 -21.40 -20.98
CA ASN A 251 -11.82 -22.50 -21.66
C ASN A 251 -12.77 -23.64 -22.08
N GLU A 252 -13.85 -23.85 -21.34
CA GLU A 252 -14.87 -24.87 -21.60
C GLU A 252 -15.94 -24.39 -22.58
N SER A 253 -16.06 -23.06 -22.80
CA SER A 253 -17.09 -22.47 -23.62
C SER A 253 -16.94 -22.83 -25.10
N GLU A 254 -18.06 -22.99 -25.81
CA GLU A 254 -18.08 -23.16 -27.27
C GLU A 254 -17.54 -21.89 -28.00
N ILE A 255 -17.61 -20.72 -27.38
CA ILE A 255 -17.08 -19.46 -27.90
C ILE A 255 -15.54 -19.56 -28.03
N PHE A 256 -14.85 -19.90 -26.94
CA PHE A 256 -13.39 -20.03 -26.94
C PHE A 256 -12.90 -21.17 -27.82
N LYS A 257 -13.63 -22.30 -27.85
CA LYS A 257 -13.30 -23.42 -28.73
C LYS A 257 -13.43 -23.04 -30.20
N LYS A 258 -14.50 -22.33 -30.59
CA LYS A 258 -14.73 -21.87 -31.96
C LYS A 258 -13.63 -20.88 -32.40
N ASP A 259 -13.23 -19.99 -31.50
CA ASP A 259 -12.25 -18.95 -31.76
C ASP A 259 -10.81 -19.43 -31.54
N ASN A 260 -10.61 -20.73 -31.27
CA ASN A 260 -9.32 -21.36 -30.96
C ASN A 260 -8.54 -20.66 -29.83
N LEU A 261 -9.28 -20.12 -28.85
CA LEU A 261 -8.71 -19.43 -27.70
C LEU A 261 -8.53 -20.41 -26.54
N LYS A 262 -7.44 -20.26 -25.83
CA LYS A 262 -7.21 -20.95 -24.56
C LYS A 262 -6.37 -20.10 -23.64
N LEU A 263 -6.84 -19.88 -22.42
CA LEU A 263 -6.11 -19.18 -21.38
C LEU A 263 -5.44 -20.20 -20.46
N LYS A 264 -4.13 -20.09 -20.30
CA LYS A 264 -3.40 -20.87 -19.29
C LYS A 264 -3.28 -20.02 -18.02
N THR A 265 -3.86 -20.52 -16.95
CA THR A 265 -3.78 -19.87 -15.63
C THR A 265 -2.42 -20.10 -15.00
N ILE A 266 -1.83 -19.05 -14.48
CA ILE A 266 -0.66 -19.08 -13.60
C ILE A 266 -1.01 -18.36 -12.31
N GLU A 267 -0.90 -19.09 -11.21
CA GLU A 267 -1.00 -18.51 -9.87
C GLU A 267 0.38 -17.94 -9.50
N VAL A 268 0.41 -16.67 -9.16
CA VAL A 268 1.66 -16.01 -8.76
C VAL A 268 1.61 -15.68 -7.29
N ASP A 269 2.50 -16.31 -6.53
CA ASP A 269 2.75 -15.98 -5.13
C ASP A 269 3.78 -14.86 -5.05
N PHE A 270 3.32 -13.64 -4.78
CA PHE A 270 4.19 -12.45 -4.71
C PHE A 270 4.84 -12.23 -3.34
N GLU A 271 4.56 -13.07 -2.37
CA GLU A 271 5.30 -13.06 -1.11
C GLU A 271 6.72 -13.63 -1.28
N LYS A 272 6.98 -14.26 -2.44
CA LYS A 272 8.30 -14.78 -2.81
C LYS A 272 8.81 -14.07 -4.08
N PRO A 273 9.47 -12.90 -3.97
CA PRO A 273 9.93 -12.12 -5.12
C PRO A 273 10.86 -12.88 -6.07
N GLU A 274 11.62 -13.84 -5.56
CA GLU A 274 12.52 -14.70 -6.34
C GLU A 274 11.76 -15.67 -7.25
N ALA A 275 10.62 -16.18 -6.80
CA ALA A 275 9.72 -17.01 -7.59
C ALA A 275 9.04 -16.22 -8.70
N TYR A 276 8.73 -14.94 -8.46
CA TYR A 276 8.07 -14.04 -9.41
C TYR A 276 8.84 -13.91 -10.73
N ASN A 277 10.13 -13.59 -10.68
CA ASN A 277 10.94 -13.40 -11.88
C ASN A 277 11.13 -14.72 -12.65
N SER A 278 11.29 -15.84 -11.95
CA SER A 278 11.44 -17.16 -12.59
C SER A 278 10.14 -17.64 -13.24
N ASP A 279 9.00 -17.40 -12.60
CA ASP A 279 7.70 -17.86 -13.09
C ASP A 279 7.18 -16.98 -14.22
N LEU A 280 7.42 -15.66 -14.17
CA LEU A 280 7.20 -14.75 -15.30
C LEU A 280 8.07 -15.12 -16.52
N GLN A 281 9.32 -15.49 -16.30
CA GLN A 281 10.24 -15.86 -17.37
C GLN A 281 9.88 -17.21 -17.96
N LYS A 282 9.48 -18.20 -17.15
CA LYS A 282 8.90 -19.47 -17.60
C LYS A 282 7.62 -19.25 -18.40
N ALA A 283 6.71 -18.41 -17.88
CA ALA A 283 5.47 -18.10 -18.55
C ALA A 283 5.70 -17.42 -19.90
N ARG A 284 6.62 -16.44 -20.00
CA ARG A 284 7.02 -15.83 -21.28
C ARG A 284 7.61 -16.84 -22.26
N ASN A 285 8.45 -17.74 -21.78
CA ASN A 285 9.06 -18.79 -22.60
C ASN A 285 8.03 -19.82 -23.08
N GLU A 286 7.05 -20.17 -22.26
CA GLU A 286 5.94 -21.03 -22.65
C GLU A 286 4.96 -20.34 -23.60
N TYR A 287 4.68 -19.05 -23.40
CA TYR A 287 3.87 -18.23 -24.29
C TYR A 287 4.44 -18.20 -25.71
N ASN A 288 5.76 -17.96 -25.83
CA ASN A 288 6.45 -17.93 -27.12
C ASN A 288 6.46 -19.31 -27.83
N LYS A 289 6.17 -20.39 -27.13
CA LYS A 289 6.17 -21.77 -27.67
C LYS A 289 4.78 -22.32 -28.03
N THR A 290 3.70 -21.79 -27.48
CA THR A 290 2.41 -22.51 -27.46
C THR A 290 1.22 -21.69 -27.99
N GLU A 291 1.31 -20.58 -28.61
CA GLU A 291 0.17 -19.74 -29.11
C GLU A 291 -0.97 -19.51 -28.06
N LYS A 292 -0.82 -19.97 -26.85
CA LYS A 292 -1.82 -19.85 -25.78
C LYS A 292 -1.61 -18.57 -25.00
N LYS A 293 -2.68 -17.82 -24.80
CA LYS A 293 -2.68 -16.63 -23.94
C LYS A 293 -2.49 -17.03 -22.48
N ILE A 294 -1.66 -16.28 -21.75
CA ILE A 294 -1.40 -16.52 -20.32
C ILE A 294 -2.23 -15.56 -19.50
N CYS A 295 -2.91 -16.09 -18.51
CA CYS A 295 -3.65 -15.32 -17.52
C CYS A 295 -3.03 -15.50 -16.13
N TYR A 296 -2.65 -14.41 -15.52
CA TYR A 296 -2.19 -14.37 -14.15
C TYR A 296 -3.38 -14.13 -13.23
N LEU A 297 -3.64 -15.08 -12.36
CA LEU A 297 -4.62 -14.90 -11.28
C LEU A 297 -3.90 -14.49 -10.02
N ARG A 298 -4.40 -13.42 -9.44
CA ARG A 298 -3.79 -12.77 -8.31
C ARG A 298 -4.66 -12.85 -7.07
N LYS A 299 -4.05 -13.29 -5.97
CA LYS A 299 -4.67 -13.23 -4.65
C LYS A 299 -4.29 -11.89 -4.01
N PRO A 300 -5.24 -10.96 -3.83
CA PRO A 300 -4.93 -9.65 -3.27
C PRO A 300 -4.66 -9.80 -1.76
N THR A 301 -3.39 -9.80 -1.35
CA THR A 301 -3.00 -9.65 0.05
C THR A 301 -2.99 -8.17 0.41
N SER A 302 -3.18 -7.83 1.69
CA SER A 302 -3.16 -6.44 2.16
C SER A 302 -1.85 -5.72 1.79
N ASN A 303 -0.72 -6.41 1.85
CA ASN A 303 0.57 -5.86 1.46
C ASN A 303 0.63 -5.58 -0.05
N TRP A 304 0.11 -6.49 -0.88
CA TRP A 304 0.06 -6.27 -2.32
C TRP A 304 -0.86 -5.10 -2.68
N ILE A 305 -2.06 -5.03 -2.08
CA ILE A 305 -3.00 -3.93 -2.32
C ILE A 305 -2.33 -2.59 -2.03
N ARG A 306 -1.61 -2.50 -0.89
CA ARG A 306 -0.85 -1.30 -0.53
C ARG A 306 0.18 -0.94 -1.60
N GLN A 307 1.05 -1.89 -1.97
CA GLN A 307 2.09 -1.67 -2.98
C GLN A 307 1.52 -1.32 -4.36
N ALA A 308 0.45 -1.99 -4.80
CA ALA A 308 -0.20 -1.72 -6.08
C ALA A 308 -0.79 -0.30 -6.11
N ASN A 309 -1.44 0.12 -5.04
CA ASN A 309 -1.99 1.46 -4.92
C ASN A 309 -0.92 2.54 -4.86
N GLU A 310 0.18 2.32 -4.11
CA GLU A 310 1.33 3.23 -4.07
C GLU A 310 1.99 3.36 -5.46
N LEU A 311 2.14 2.25 -6.18
CA LEU A 311 2.65 2.25 -7.54
C LEU A 311 1.72 2.99 -8.51
N LEU A 312 0.41 2.77 -8.41
CA LEU A 312 -0.58 3.45 -9.24
C LEU A 312 -0.59 4.96 -8.95
N GLN A 313 -0.51 5.37 -7.68
CA GLN A 313 -0.38 6.77 -7.28
C GLN A 313 0.90 7.40 -7.86
N SER A 314 2.03 6.70 -7.76
CA SER A 314 3.29 7.12 -8.38
C SER A 314 3.17 7.29 -9.91
N ASN A 315 2.45 6.39 -10.58
CA ASN A 315 2.22 6.50 -12.02
C ASN A 315 1.36 7.71 -12.39
N PHE A 316 0.39 8.10 -11.58
CA PHE A 316 -0.36 9.35 -11.76
C PHE A 316 0.53 10.58 -11.52
N ASP A 317 1.30 10.60 -10.43
CA ASP A 317 2.19 11.70 -10.10
C ASP A 317 3.24 11.98 -11.20
N HIS A 318 3.75 10.92 -11.83
CA HIS A 318 4.76 10.99 -12.91
C HIS A 318 4.19 10.94 -14.32
N LYS A 319 2.86 10.99 -14.48
CA LYS A 319 2.17 10.93 -15.78
C LYS A 319 2.59 9.73 -16.63
N ARG A 320 2.62 8.56 -16.03
CA ARG A 320 2.95 7.29 -16.67
C ARG A 320 1.72 6.46 -17.05
N ILE A 321 0.55 6.84 -16.58
CA ILE A 321 -0.72 6.22 -16.94
C ILE A 321 -1.69 7.28 -17.40
N PHE A 322 -2.40 7.01 -18.50
CA PHE A 322 -3.39 7.91 -19.08
C PHE A 322 -4.69 7.16 -19.35
N PHE A 323 -5.80 7.87 -19.37
CA PHE A 323 -7.11 7.35 -19.72
C PHE A 323 -7.94 8.43 -20.43
N GLY A 324 -8.89 8.00 -21.29
CA GLY A 324 -9.79 8.92 -22.00
C GLY A 324 -10.76 9.60 -21.05
N SER A 325 -11.17 10.82 -21.39
CA SER A 325 -12.37 11.41 -20.83
C SER A 325 -13.59 10.61 -21.31
N ARG A 326 -14.64 10.57 -20.52
CA ARG A 326 -15.89 9.90 -20.89
C ARG A 326 -16.58 10.58 -22.04
#